data_fd57f5628ebb1f00083d3bee8e146c24
#
_entry.id   fd57f5628ebb1f00083d3bee8e146c24
#
_cell.length_a   1.000
_cell.length_b   1.000
_cell.length_c   1.000
_cell.angle_alpha   90.00
_cell.angle_beta   90.00
_cell.angle_gamma   90.00
#
_symmetry.space_group_name_H-M   'P 1'
#
loop_
_entity.id
_entity.type
_entity.pdbx_description
1 polymer ?
#
loop_
_entity_poly.entity_id
_entity_poly.type
_entity_poly.pdbx_seq_one_letter_code
_entity_poly.pdbx_strand_id
1 'polypeptide(L)'
;FVKEGRIVSGGGTITMQVARNYVLSKEQTFERKIKEIFMAFKLNLSFSKEEIFELYVNQIFLGNRAYGIAAASEIYYGKKLSELSLAQKAMIASLPKAPSRINPLANPRRALIRRNWVLTRMEALDYIDSQSFDISVKEPITATFKGVSSEIEADYLAEEIRRYMISKFGLSAYKEGYEVYSTIKSKNQLSANKALKQGIESYEIRHGFKKPENFIELLPETYVQRSDLFYSVSYNSEDFKDDFGIAIDLKNPFDEVLDFLSDSPNY
;
A
#
# COMPACT_ATOMS: atom_id res chain seq x y z
N PHE A 1 -21.07 -13.40 15.86
CA PHE A 1 -21.30 -12.88 17.23
C PHE A 1 -21.97 -13.91 18.11
N VAL A 2 -23.04 -14.55 17.62
CA VAL A 2 -23.86 -15.48 18.40
C VAL A 2 -23.09 -16.74 18.86
N LYS A 3 -22.13 -17.23 18.08
CA LYS A 3 -21.33 -18.42 18.43
C LYS A 3 -20.09 -18.12 19.29
N GLU A 4 -19.48 -16.96 19.13
CA GLU A 4 -18.16 -16.69 19.74
C GLU A 4 -18.15 -15.51 20.73
N GLY A 5 -19.30 -14.85 20.95
CA GLY A 5 -19.40 -13.69 21.86
C GLY A 5 -18.58 -12.45 21.44
N ARG A 6 -17.90 -12.51 20.28
CA ARG A 6 -17.10 -11.41 19.74
C ARG A 6 -17.35 -11.23 18.24
N ILE A 7 -17.06 -10.03 17.73
CA ILE A 7 -17.14 -9.74 16.29
C ILE A 7 -15.89 -10.32 15.63
N VAL A 8 -16.02 -11.46 14.95
CA VAL A 8 -14.90 -12.14 14.26
C VAL A 8 -14.70 -11.58 12.85
N SER A 9 -15.77 -11.18 12.17
CA SER A 9 -15.69 -10.48 10.87
C SER A 9 -16.92 -9.59 10.67
N GLY A 10 -16.71 -8.44 10.02
CA GLY A 10 -17.78 -7.51 9.64
C GLY A 10 -17.85 -7.39 8.13
N GLY A 11 -18.91 -7.92 7.50
CA GLY A 11 -19.23 -7.65 6.11
C GLY A 11 -19.89 -6.27 5.96
N GLY A 12 -19.67 -5.62 4.82
CA GLY A 12 -20.36 -4.38 4.45
C GLY A 12 -20.44 -4.23 2.95
N THR A 13 -21.57 -3.74 2.45
CA THR A 13 -21.74 -3.42 1.03
C THR A 13 -20.80 -2.28 0.60
N ILE A 14 -20.60 -2.08 -0.70
CA ILE A 14 -19.85 -0.95 -1.24
C ILE A 14 -20.37 0.37 -0.67
N THR A 15 -21.69 0.56 -0.66
CA THR A 15 -22.33 1.76 -0.09
C THR A 15 -21.99 1.96 1.38
N MET A 16 -21.97 0.89 2.18
CA MET A 16 -21.56 0.95 3.59
C MET A 16 -20.07 1.29 3.74
N GLN A 17 -19.23 0.82 2.83
CA GLN A 17 -17.82 1.17 2.82
C GLN A 17 -17.60 2.64 2.45
N VAL A 18 -18.36 3.19 1.49
CA VAL A 18 -18.38 4.62 1.16
C VAL A 18 -18.81 5.43 2.39
N ALA A 19 -19.95 5.07 3.03
CA ALA A 19 -20.43 5.73 4.24
C ALA A 19 -19.35 5.77 5.34
N ARG A 20 -18.67 4.66 5.57
CA ARG A 20 -17.59 4.56 6.55
C ARG A 20 -16.38 5.45 6.19
N ASN A 21 -15.98 5.48 4.92
CA ASN A 21 -14.77 6.19 4.51
C ASN A 21 -14.94 7.71 4.47
N TYR A 22 -16.14 8.20 4.16
CA TYR A 22 -16.41 9.64 4.03
C TYR A 22 -16.96 10.30 5.29
N VAL A 23 -17.74 9.58 6.09
CA VAL A 23 -18.62 10.21 7.09
C VAL A 23 -18.32 9.75 8.52
N LEU A 24 -17.79 8.55 8.71
CA LEU A 24 -17.74 7.93 10.04
C LEU A 24 -16.31 7.85 10.61
N SER A 25 -16.23 7.84 11.94
CA SER A 25 -14.96 7.61 12.64
C SER A 25 -14.44 6.19 12.40
N LYS A 26 -13.12 5.98 12.61
CA LYS A 26 -12.48 4.66 12.46
C LYS A 26 -12.72 3.71 13.63
N GLU A 27 -13.42 4.14 14.67
CA GLU A 27 -13.71 3.32 15.84
C GLU A 27 -14.62 2.13 15.51
N GLN A 28 -14.35 0.98 16.11
CA GLN A 28 -15.12 -0.25 15.88
C GLN A 28 -16.20 -0.40 16.97
N THR A 29 -17.26 0.39 16.88
CA THR A 29 -18.39 0.36 17.82
C THR A 29 -19.68 -0.11 17.16
N PHE A 30 -20.60 -0.66 17.94
CA PHE A 30 -21.94 -1.01 17.48
C PHE A 30 -22.72 0.23 17.00
N GLU A 31 -22.59 1.33 17.72
CA GLU A 31 -23.23 2.59 17.37
C GLU A 31 -22.77 3.05 15.97
N ARG A 32 -21.46 2.99 15.70
CA ARG A 32 -20.93 3.30 14.37
C ARG A 32 -21.52 2.37 13.30
N LYS A 33 -21.71 1.08 13.60
CA LYS A 33 -22.28 0.15 12.63
C LYS A 33 -23.74 0.45 12.29
N ILE A 34 -24.51 0.89 13.25
CA ILE A 34 -25.88 1.36 13.04
C ILE A 34 -25.87 2.64 12.18
N LYS A 35 -25.04 3.61 12.52
CA LYS A 35 -24.87 4.84 11.70
C LYS A 35 -24.44 4.52 10.27
N GLU A 36 -23.55 3.53 10.06
CA GLU A 36 -23.11 3.07 8.74
C GLU A 36 -24.30 2.53 7.90
N ILE A 37 -25.20 1.76 8.50
CA ILE A 37 -26.39 1.24 7.82
C ILE A 37 -27.35 2.37 7.41
N PHE A 38 -27.68 3.27 8.35
CA PHE A 38 -28.55 4.40 8.05
C PHE A 38 -27.96 5.34 6.98
N MET A 39 -26.65 5.61 7.06
CA MET A 39 -25.99 6.43 6.08
C MET A 39 -25.96 5.75 4.69
N ALA A 40 -25.71 4.45 4.64
CA ALA A 40 -25.76 3.69 3.40
C ALA A 40 -27.16 3.71 2.76
N PHE A 41 -28.22 3.64 3.59
CA PHE A 41 -29.59 3.80 3.10
C PHE A 41 -29.81 5.20 2.54
N LYS A 42 -29.38 6.25 3.21
CA LYS A 42 -29.48 7.64 2.74
C LYS A 42 -28.70 7.85 1.43
N LEU A 43 -27.49 7.28 1.32
CA LEU A 43 -26.70 7.35 0.09
C LEU A 43 -27.42 6.67 -1.09
N ASN A 44 -28.02 5.51 -0.88
CA ASN A 44 -28.78 4.80 -1.94
C ASN A 44 -30.05 5.56 -2.38
N LEU A 45 -30.60 6.44 -1.55
CA LEU A 45 -31.73 7.30 -1.92
C LEU A 45 -31.29 8.56 -2.68
N SER A 46 -30.05 9.03 -2.44
CA SER A 46 -29.56 10.32 -2.97
C SER A 46 -28.68 10.18 -4.20
N PHE A 47 -28.06 9.00 -4.42
CA PHE A 47 -27.09 8.75 -5.46
C PHE A 47 -27.42 7.46 -6.22
N SER A 48 -27.11 7.42 -7.52
CA SER A 48 -27.14 6.21 -8.33
C SER A 48 -26.07 5.20 -7.88
N LYS A 49 -26.17 3.97 -8.34
CA LYS A 49 -25.15 2.95 -8.06
C LYS A 49 -23.81 3.29 -8.70
N GLU A 50 -23.84 3.92 -9.86
CA GLU A 50 -22.66 4.37 -10.60
C GLU A 50 -21.94 5.46 -9.84
N GLU A 51 -22.64 6.46 -9.33
CA GLU A 51 -22.06 7.53 -8.52
C GLU A 51 -21.48 6.99 -7.20
N ILE A 52 -22.18 6.07 -6.53
CA ILE A 52 -21.67 5.40 -5.32
C ILE A 52 -20.41 4.58 -5.63
N PHE A 53 -20.38 3.90 -6.77
CA PHE A 53 -19.22 3.14 -7.21
C PHE A 53 -18.04 4.06 -7.54
N GLU A 54 -18.29 5.18 -8.21
CA GLU A 54 -17.26 6.20 -8.47
C GLU A 54 -16.66 6.74 -7.18
N LEU A 55 -17.50 7.12 -6.20
CA LEU A 55 -17.02 7.51 -4.86
C LEU A 55 -16.16 6.42 -4.21
N TYR A 56 -16.57 5.16 -4.33
CA TYR A 56 -15.83 4.03 -3.77
C TYR A 56 -14.46 3.88 -4.40
N VAL A 57 -14.37 3.80 -5.74
CA VAL A 57 -13.10 3.55 -6.44
C VAL A 57 -12.13 4.71 -6.34
N ASN A 58 -12.61 5.93 -6.11
CA ASN A 58 -11.78 7.11 -5.90
C ASN A 58 -11.24 7.25 -4.47
N GLN A 59 -11.86 6.58 -3.48
CA GLN A 59 -11.49 6.76 -2.07
C GLN A 59 -10.85 5.53 -1.42
N ILE A 60 -11.04 4.34 -2.00
CA ILE A 60 -10.60 3.11 -1.34
C ILE A 60 -9.08 3.08 -1.19
N PHE A 61 -8.63 2.65 0.01
CA PHE A 61 -7.21 2.43 0.26
C PHE A 61 -6.73 1.13 -0.41
N LEU A 62 -5.66 1.24 -1.20
CA LEU A 62 -5.12 0.15 -2.00
C LEU A 62 -3.66 -0.21 -1.67
N GLY A 63 -3.20 0.18 -0.47
CA GLY A 63 -1.82 -0.05 -0.03
C GLY A 63 -0.87 1.06 -0.49
N ASN A 64 0.35 1.09 0.05
CA ASN A 64 1.42 2.04 -0.29
C ASN A 64 0.97 3.52 -0.38
N ARG A 65 0.07 3.93 0.52
CA ARG A 65 -0.55 5.26 0.54
C ARG A 65 -1.40 5.59 -0.71
N ALA A 66 -1.74 4.59 -1.54
CA ALA A 66 -2.63 4.77 -2.66
C ALA A 66 -4.09 4.82 -2.18
N TYR A 67 -4.74 5.94 -2.37
CA TYR A 67 -6.17 6.13 -2.19
C TYR A 67 -6.82 6.33 -3.56
N GLY A 68 -7.69 5.41 -3.94
CA GLY A 68 -8.31 5.32 -5.25
C GLY A 68 -7.48 4.58 -6.30
N ILE A 69 -8.19 4.12 -7.35
CA ILE A 69 -7.61 3.28 -8.40
C ILE A 69 -6.63 4.04 -9.30
N ALA A 70 -6.85 5.33 -9.53
CA ALA A 70 -5.94 6.15 -10.31
C ALA A 70 -4.58 6.31 -9.59
N ALA A 71 -4.59 6.64 -8.29
CA ALA A 71 -3.38 6.71 -7.49
C ALA A 71 -2.67 5.36 -7.41
N ALA A 72 -3.41 4.25 -7.30
CA ALA A 72 -2.82 2.92 -7.32
C ALA A 72 -2.16 2.60 -8.67
N SER A 73 -2.76 2.99 -9.79
CA SER A 73 -2.19 2.85 -11.12
C SER A 73 -0.82 3.55 -11.23
N GLU A 74 -0.74 4.77 -10.75
CA GLU A 74 0.52 5.53 -10.76
C GLU A 74 1.55 4.97 -9.79
N ILE A 75 1.15 4.65 -8.54
CA ILE A 75 2.08 4.18 -7.51
C ILE A 75 2.66 2.79 -7.84
N TYR A 76 1.85 1.87 -8.39
CA TYR A 76 2.32 0.52 -8.68
C TYR A 76 2.90 0.36 -10.08
N TYR A 77 2.53 1.20 -11.03
CA TYR A 77 2.91 1.01 -12.44
C TYR A 77 3.47 2.26 -13.12
N GLY A 78 3.31 3.46 -12.54
CA GLY A 78 3.70 4.73 -13.16
C GLY A 78 2.95 5.02 -14.45
N LYS A 79 1.68 4.59 -14.53
CA LYS A 79 0.85 4.66 -15.73
C LYS A 79 -0.57 5.15 -15.39
N LYS A 80 -1.22 5.76 -16.36
CA LYS A 80 -2.66 6.04 -16.26
C LYS A 80 -3.45 4.73 -16.28
N LEU A 81 -4.62 4.72 -15.65
CA LEU A 81 -5.47 3.53 -15.54
C LEU A 81 -5.85 2.95 -16.93
N SER A 82 -6.02 3.80 -17.94
CA SER A 82 -6.31 3.40 -19.32
C SER A 82 -5.18 2.63 -20.00
N GLU A 83 -3.94 2.87 -19.59
CA GLU A 83 -2.72 2.29 -20.18
C GLU A 83 -2.32 0.94 -19.56
N LEU A 84 -3.03 0.54 -18.50
CA LEU A 84 -2.76 -0.73 -17.83
C LEU A 84 -3.22 -1.92 -18.67
N SER A 85 -2.43 -3.01 -18.65
CA SER A 85 -2.87 -4.31 -19.14
C SER A 85 -4.04 -4.87 -18.32
N LEU A 86 -4.74 -5.87 -18.87
CA LEU A 86 -5.82 -6.52 -18.15
C LEU A 86 -5.34 -7.16 -16.85
N ALA A 87 -4.17 -7.80 -16.86
CA ALA A 87 -3.55 -8.37 -15.67
C ALA A 87 -3.22 -7.30 -14.61
N GLN A 88 -2.74 -6.12 -15.02
CA GLN A 88 -2.47 -5.00 -14.12
C GLN A 88 -3.76 -4.42 -13.52
N LYS A 89 -4.82 -4.28 -14.31
CA LYS A 89 -6.17 -3.87 -13.84
C LYS A 89 -6.74 -4.88 -12.84
N ALA A 90 -6.63 -6.18 -13.14
CA ALA A 90 -7.05 -7.25 -12.22
C ALA A 90 -6.23 -7.25 -10.92
N MET A 91 -4.93 -6.92 -10.98
CA MET A 91 -4.10 -6.74 -9.78
C MET A 91 -4.64 -5.62 -8.90
N ILE A 92 -4.90 -4.43 -9.44
CA ILE A 92 -5.49 -3.32 -8.68
C ILE A 92 -6.85 -3.72 -8.09
N ALA A 93 -7.72 -4.38 -8.88
CA ALA A 93 -9.02 -4.86 -8.43
C ALA A 93 -8.92 -5.94 -7.33
N SER A 94 -7.78 -6.59 -7.18
CA SER A 94 -7.55 -7.59 -6.14
C SER A 94 -7.24 -6.97 -4.76
N LEU A 95 -6.69 -5.75 -4.71
CA LEU A 95 -6.20 -5.09 -3.50
C LEU A 95 -7.25 -4.75 -2.43
N PRO A 96 -8.52 -4.39 -2.79
CA PRO A 96 -9.53 -4.02 -1.80
C PRO A 96 -9.79 -5.06 -0.73
N LYS A 97 -9.56 -6.33 -1.00
CA LYS A 97 -9.76 -7.42 -0.03
C LYS A 97 -8.83 -7.30 1.17
N ALA A 98 -7.54 -7.04 0.93
CA ALA A 98 -6.54 -6.91 1.98
C ALA A 98 -5.28 -6.19 1.43
N PRO A 99 -5.30 -4.85 1.31
CA PRO A 99 -4.30 -4.08 0.57
C PRO A 99 -2.87 -4.18 1.14
N SER A 100 -2.71 -4.54 2.41
CA SER A 100 -1.39 -4.78 3.01
C SER A 100 -0.93 -6.23 2.82
N ARG A 101 -1.82 -7.22 2.93
CA ARG A 101 -1.51 -8.65 2.83
C ARG A 101 -1.37 -9.16 1.40
N ILE A 102 -2.12 -8.55 0.46
CA ILE A 102 -2.16 -8.91 -0.97
C ILE A 102 -1.38 -7.87 -1.80
N ASN A 103 -0.44 -7.19 -1.17
CA ASN A 103 0.37 -6.16 -1.82
C ASN A 103 1.38 -6.81 -2.79
N PRO A 104 1.40 -6.44 -4.09
CA PRO A 104 2.29 -7.06 -5.06
C PRO A 104 3.77 -6.76 -4.80
N LEU A 105 4.10 -5.69 -4.06
CA LEU A 105 5.46 -5.32 -3.70
C LEU A 105 5.94 -6.08 -2.46
N ALA A 106 5.05 -6.27 -1.48
CA ALA A 106 5.39 -6.94 -0.22
C ALA A 106 5.19 -8.45 -0.30
N ASN A 107 4.12 -8.91 -0.95
CA ASN A 107 3.71 -10.31 -1.02
C ASN A 107 3.32 -10.72 -2.45
N PRO A 108 4.27 -10.75 -3.41
CA PRO A 108 3.98 -10.99 -4.83
C PRO A 108 3.25 -12.32 -5.08
N ARG A 109 3.61 -13.38 -4.34
CA ARG A 109 2.96 -14.69 -4.48
C ARG A 109 1.47 -14.64 -4.13
N ARG A 110 1.10 -14.03 -3.00
CA ARG A 110 -0.31 -13.87 -2.59
C ARG A 110 -1.07 -12.94 -3.54
N ALA A 111 -0.42 -11.87 -3.97
CA ALA A 111 -0.97 -10.94 -4.95
C ALA A 111 -1.28 -11.65 -6.28
N LEU A 112 -0.36 -12.51 -6.77
CA LEU A 112 -0.55 -13.28 -7.99
C LEU A 112 -1.75 -14.23 -7.90
N ILE A 113 -1.86 -14.99 -6.81
CA ILE A 113 -2.99 -15.90 -6.57
C ILE A 113 -4.31 -15.11 -6.60
N ARG A 114 -4.37 -13.98 -5.91
CA ARG A 114 -5.59 -13.18 -5.85
C ARG A 114 -5.91 -12.50 -7.19
N ARG A 115 -4.92 -11.99 -7.91
CA ARG A 115 -5.09 -11.47 -9.27
C ARG A 115 -5.71 -12.54 -10.19
N ASN A 116 -5.13 -13.73 -10.18
CA ASN A 116 -5.60 -14.82 -11.04
C ASN A 116 -7.02 -15.25 -10.67
N TRP A 117 -7.37 -15.26 -9.38
CA TRP A 117 -8.75 -15.48 -8.95
C TRP A 117 -9.71 -14.40 -9.51
N VAL A 118 -9.30 -13.13 -9.54
CA VAL A 118 -10.12 -12.06 -10.17
C VAL A 118 -10.32 -12.34 -11.66
N LEU A 119 -9.25 -12.69 -12.39
CA LEU A 119 -9.32 -13.03 -13.81
C LEU A 119 -10.23 -14.22 -14.05
N THR A 120 -10.14 -15.29 -13.25
CA THR A 120 -11.04 -16.45 -13.34
C THR A 120 -12.51 -16.03 -13.13
N ARG A 121 -12.78 -15.12 -12.20
CA ARG A 121 -14.15 -14.63 -12.00
C ARG A 121 -14.64 -13.77 -13.16
N MET A 122 -13.75 -12.99 -13.77
CA MET A 122 -14.09 -12.19 -14.95
C MET A 122 -14.44 -13.07 -16.15
N GLU A 123 -13.67 -14.14 -16.39
CA GLU A 123 -13.96 -15.13 -17.42
C GLU A 123 -15.28 -15.87 -17.14
N ALA A 124 -15.46 -16.38 -15.93
CA ALA A 124 -16.67 -17.11 -15.54
C ALA A 124 -17.98 -16.28 -15.59
N LEU A 125 -17.86 -14.96 -15.66
CA LEU A 125 -18.96 -14.01 -15.76
C LEU A 125 -19.03 -13.34 -17.14
N ASP A 126 -18.31 -13.88 -18.13
CA ASP A 126 -18.27 -13.41 -19.53
C ASP A 126 -17.83 -11.93 -19.70
N TYR A 127 -17.07 -11.37 -18.72
CA TYR A 127 -16.45 -10.05 -18.85
C TYR A 127 -15.20 -10.05 -19.73
N ILE A 128 -14.56 -11.21 -19.86
CA ILE A 128 -13.40 -11.42 -20.73
C ILE A 128 -13.54 -12.79 -21.40
N ASP A 129 -12.99 -12.92 -22.62
CA ASP A 129 -12.90 -14.20 -23.32
C ASP A 129 -11.74 -15.06 -22.78
N SER A 130 -11.78 -16.37 -23.10
CA SER A 130 -10.74 -17.32 -22.67
C SER A 130 -9.34 -16.99 -23.22
N GLN A 131 -9.25 -16.36 -24.40
CA GLN A 131 -7.96 -15.96 -24.96
C GLN A 131 -7.34 -14.82 -24.13
N SER A 132 -8.12 -13.81 -23.77
CA SER A 132 -7.69 -12.71 -22.91
C SER A 132 -7.34 -13.20 -21.51
N PHE A 133 -8.07 -14.17 -20.98
CA PHE A 133 -7.78 -14.82 -19.72
C PHE A 133 -6.41 -15.53 -19.76
N ASP A 134 -6.18 -16.40 -20.76
CA ASP A 134 -4.95 -17.18 -20.90
C ASP A 134 -3.71 -16.30 -21.03
N ILE A 135 -3.81 -15.17 -21.73
CA ILE A 135 -2.73 -14.19 -21.86
C ILE A 135 -2.46 -13.53 -20.51
N SER A 136 -3.52 -13.06 -19.86
CA SER A 136 -3.40 -12.25 -18.62
C SER A 136 -2.95 -13.08 -17.42
N VAL A 137 -3.31 -14.35 -17.31
CA VAL A 137 -2.88 -15.23 -16.22
C VAL A 137 -1.37 -15.51 -16.31
N LYS A 138 -0.81 -15.60 -17.54
CA LYS A 138 0.61 -15.85 -17.79
C LYS A 138 1.47 -14.58 -17.62
N GLU A 139 0.87 -13.39 -17.64
CA GLU A 139 1.60 -12.13 -17.47
C GLU A 139 2.26 -12.07 -16.08
N PRO A 140 3.58 -11.79 -15.99
CA PRO A 140 4.27 -11.68 -14.72
C PRO A 140 3.78 -10.45 -13.93
N ILE A 141 4.08 -10.41 -12.62
CA ILE A 141 3.87 -9.20 -11.82
C ILE A 141 4.91 -8.16 -12.24
N THR A 142 4.44 -7.04 -12.78
CA THR A 142 5.27 -5.91 -13.22
C THR A 142 5.17 -4.70 -12.28
N ALA A 143 4.47 -4.87 -11.15
CA ALA A 143 4.35 -3.81 -10.16
C ALA A 143 5.71 -3.49 -9.55
N THR A 144 6.05 -2.19 -9.57
CA THR A 144 7.22 -1.62 -8.90
C THR A 144 6.78 -0.34 -8.20
N PHE A 145 7.39 -0.01 -7.06
CA PHE A 145 7.04 1.23 -6.39
C PHE A 145 7.47 2.43 -7.25
N LYS A 146 6.48 3.12 -7.77
CA LYS A 146 6.64 4.35 -8.57
C LYS A 146 6.23 5.59 -7.75
N GLY A 147 6.38 5.54 -6.42
CA GLY A 147 5.97 6.63 -5.55
C GLY A 147 6.30 8.00 -6.13
N VAL A 148 5.68 9.06 -5.65
CA VAL A 148 5.88 10.41 -6.17
C VAL A 148 7.39 10.64 -6.32
N SER A 149 7.89 10.52 -7.55
CA SER A 149 9.27 10.83 -7.85
C SER A 149 9.40 12.34 -7.71
N SER A 150 10.05 12.76 -6.65
CA SER A 150 10.46 14.15 -6.55
C SER A 150 11.40 14.44 -7.72
N GLU A 151 11.10 15.45 -8.53
CA GLU A 151 11.99 15.89 -9.61
C GLU A 151 13.37 16.33 -9.08
N ILE A 152 13.45 16.56 -7.77
CA ILE A 152 14.61 17.10 -7.10
C ILE A 152 14.66 16.60 -5.65
N GLU A 153 15.82 16.16 -5.19
CA GLU A 153 16.10 15.90 -3.78
C GLU A 153 16.21 17.21 -3.01
N ALA A 154 15.15 17.60 -2.32
CA ALA A 154 15.08 18.81 -1.50
C ALA A 154 14.25 18.55 -0.23
N ASP A 155 14.44 17.41 0.41
CA ASP A 155 13.62 16.92 1.53
C ASP A 155 13.65 17.89 2.72
N TYR A 156 14.79 18.49 3.03
CA TYR A 156 14.90 19.48 4.09
C TYR A 156 14.05 20.73 3.82
N LEU A 157 14.06 21.24 2.57
CA LEU A 157 13.22 22.34 2.20
C LEU A 157 11.74 21.96 2.23
N ALA A 158 11.38 20.79 1.74
CA ALA A 158 10.02 20.28 1.78
C ALA A 158 9.50 20.21 3.23
N GLU A 159 10.35 19.76 4.18
CA GLU A 159 10.00 19.70 5.60
C GLU A 159 9.84 21.10 6.22
N GLU A 160 10.70 22.07 5.89
CA GLU A 160 10.55 23.45 6.33
C GLU A 160 9.25 24.08 5.81
N ILE A 161 8.93 23.87 4.53
CA ILE A 161 7.66 24.30 3.94
C ILE A 161 6.49 23.63 4.67
N ARG A 162 6.54 22.33 4.90
CA ARG A 162 5.51 21.60 5.64
C ARG A 162 5.27 22.20 7.02
N ARG A 163 6.33 22.46 7.78
CA ARG A 163 6.25 23.09 9.12
C ARG A 163 5.62 24.47 9.05
N TYR A 164 6.05 25.30 8.10
CA TYR A 164 5.49 26.63 7.88
C TYR A 164 4.01 26.56 7.58
N MET A 165 3.60 25.68 6.66
CA MET A 165 2.19 25.51 6.27
C MET A 165 1.32 25.05 7.44
N ILE A 166 1.80 24.09 8.25
CA ILE A 166 1.07 23.64 9.44
C ILE A 166 0.98 24.75 10.48
N SER A 167 2.04 25.52 10.71
CA SER A 167 2.01 26.62 11.68
C SER A 167 1.01 27.70 11.29
N LYS A 168 0.82 27.93 10.00
CA LYS A 168 -0.05 28.99 9.45
C LYS A 168 -1.50 28.54 9.26
N PHE A 169 -1.73 27.32 8.80
CA PHE A 169 -3.04 26.82 8.38
C PHE A 169 -3.52 25.60 9.20
N GLY A 170 -2.72 25.10 10.14
CA GLY A 170 -3.05 23.91 10.92
C GLY A 170 -3.22 22.68 10.03
N LEU A 171 -4.14 21.79 10.41
CA LEU A 171 -4.41 20.57 9.67
C LEU A 171 -5.10 20.79 8.31
N SER A 172 -5.64 21.97 8.05
CA SER A 172 -6.21 22.33 6.74
C SER A 172 -5.14 22.34 5.64
N ALA A 173 -3.87 22.58 6.00
CA ALA A 173 -2.74 22.47 5.09
C ALA A 173 -2.66 21.13 4.32
N TYR A 174 -3.23 20.05 4.86
CA TYR A 174 -3.26 18.74 4.22
C TYR A 174 -4.54 18.43 3.43
N LYS A 175 -5.57 19.31 3.55
CA LYS A 175 -6.90 18.99 3.03
C LYS A 175 -7.36 19.92 1.91
N GLU A 176 -6.85 21.15 1.89
CA GLU A 176 -7.37 22.20 1.03
C GLU A 176 -6.60 22.35 -0.30
N GLY A 177 -5.62 21.45 -0.58
CA GLY A 177 -4.94 21.40 -1.87
C GLY A 177 -4.07 22.63 -2.17
N TYR A 178 -3.38 23.18 -1.17
CA TYR A 178 -2.48 24.31 -1.37
C TYR A 178 -1.34 23.96 -2.33
N GLU A 179 -1.09 24.85 -3.27
CA GLU A 179 0.12 24.84 -4.09
C GLU A 179 1.14 25.81 -3.50
N VAL A 180 2.36 25.35 -3.25
CA VAL A 180 3.42 26.15 -2.65
C VAL A 180 4.57 26.31 -3.63
N TYR A 181 4.83 27.54 -4.02
CA TYR A 181 5.93 27.89 -4.92
C TYR A 181 7.14 28.35 -4.12
N SER A 182 8.28 27.67 -4.29
CA SER A 182 9.55 28.04 -3.68
C SER A 182 10.44 28.78 -4.67
N THR A 183 11.47 29.48 -4.15
CA THR A 183 12.44 30.22 -4.97
C THR A 183 13.65 29.37 -5.38
N ILE A 184 13.69 28.10 -5.01
CA ILE A 184 14.82 27.24 -5.38
C ILE A 184 14.81 26.93 -6.87
N LYS A 185 16.02 26.78 -7.42
CA LYS A 185 16.21 26.35 -8.81
C LYS A 185 16.79 24.94 -8.79
N SER A 186 16.17 24.00 -9.53
CA SER A 186 16.58 22.59 -9.58
C SER A 186 18.09 22.42 -9.86
N LYS A 187 18.62 23.19 -10.82
CA LYS A 187 20.07 23.16 -11.14
C LYS A 187 20.95 23.51 -9.92
N ASN A 188 20.57 24.52 -9.17
CA ASN A 188 21.34 24.98 -8.01
C ASN A 188 21.26 23.96 -6.87
N GLN A 189 20.08 23.38 -6.64
CA GLN A 189 19.88 22.36 -5.60
C GLN A 189 20.66 21.07 -5.91
N LEU A 190 20.65 20.62 -7.16
CA LEU A 190 21.47 19.47 -7.58
C LEU A 190 22.97 19.73 -7.38
N SER A 191 23.43 20.94 -7.71
CA SER A 191 24.83 21.32 -7.50
C SER A 191 25.19 21.36 -6.02
N ALA A 192 24.28 21.89 -5.16
CA ALA A 192 24.47 21.94 -3.71
C ALA A 192 24.52 20.52 -3.10
N ASN A 193 23.59 19.64 -3.48
CA ASN A 193 23.57 18.26 -3.02
C ASN A 193 24.86 17.52 -3.40
N LYS A 194 25.32 17.71 -4.64
CA LYS A 194 26.60 17.13 -5.11
C LYS A 194 27.81 17.66 -4.32
N ALA A 195 27.87 18.97 -4.11
CA ALA A 195 28.98 19.59 -3.38
C ALA A 195 28.99 19.14 -1.91
N LEU A 196 27.82 19.04 -1.27
CA LEU A 196 27.68 18.54 0.11
C LEU A 196 28.19 17.11 0.22
N LYS A 197 27.72 16.22 -0.68
CA LYS A 197 28.15 14.82 -0.69
C LYS A 197 29.66 14.68 -0.86
N GLN A 198 30.23 15.38 -1.84
CA GLN A 198 31.68 15.38 -2.06
C GLN A 198 32.45 15.96 -0.88
N GLY A 199 31.91 17.00 -0.22
CA GLY A 199 32.50 17.59 0.98
C GLY A 199 32.55 16.61 2.15
N ILE A 200 31.47 15.89 2.40
CA ILE A 200 31.39 14.86 3.44
C ILE A 200 32.36 13.70 3.14
N GLU A 201 32.33 13.19 1.91
CA GLU A 201 33.25 12.11 1.49
C GLU A 201 34.71 12.52 1.67
N SER A 202 35.08 13.74 1.25
CA SER A 202 36.43 14.28 1.41
C SER A 202 36.83 14.47 2.88
N TYR A 203 35.88 14.85 3.73
CA TYR A 203 36.08 14.96 5.15
C TYR A 203 36.38 13.60 5.79
N GLU A 204 35.54 12.58 5.46
CA GLU A 204 35.70 11.23 5.99
C GLU A 204 37.01 10.55 5.55
N ILE A 205 37.41 10.77 4.29
CA ILE A 205 38.73 10.29 3.81
C ILE A 205 39.87 10.86 4.62
N ARG A 206 39.82 12.15 5.01
CA ARG A 206 40.87 12.80 5.79
C ARG A 206 40.86 12.41 7.26
N HIS A 207 39.68 12.17 7.85
CA HIS A 207 39.52 11.94 9.29
C HIS A 207 39.23 10.48 9.66
N GLY A 208 39.03 9.62 8.67
CA GLY A 208 38.67 8.23 8.83
C GLY A 208 37.15 8.03 9.06
N PHE A 209 36.66 6.89 8.62
CA PHE A 209 35.29 6.52 8.86
C PHE A 209 35.08 6.06 10.30
N LYS A 210 33.98 6.53 10.92
CA LYS A 210 33.56 6.01 12.23
C LYS A 210 33.15 4.55 12.05
N LYS A 211 33.86 3.63 12.67
CA LYS A 211 33.55 2.20 12.60
C LYS A 211 32.21 1.93 13.29
N PRO A 212 31.41 0.95 12.79
CA PRO A 212 30.20 0.53 13.46
C PRO A 212 30.53 -0.03 14.85
N GLU A 213 29.66 0.22 15.82
CA GLU A 213 29.84 -0.24 17.20
C GLU A 213 29.65 -1.74 17.33
N ASN A 214 28.81 -2.33 16.48
CA ASN A 214 28.49 -3.76 16.46
C ASN A 214 28.51 -4.32 15.03
N PHE A 215 28.83 -5.59 14.91
CA PHE A 215 28.79 -6.35 13.66
C PHE A 215 27.76 -7.47 13.81
N ILE A 216 26.95 -7.67 12.78
CA ILE A 216 26.04 -8.81 12.67
C ILE A 216 26.65 -9.76 11.66
N GLU A 217 26.91 -11.00 12.06
CA GLU A 217 27.36 -12.05 11.17
C GLU A 217 26.17 -12.55 10.35
N LEU A 218 26.27 -12.44 9.03
CA LEU A 218 25.21 -12.84 8.12
C LEU A 218 25.40 -14.32 7.73
N LEU A 219 24.52 -15.19 8.18
CA LEU A 219 24.53 -16.59 7.77
C LEU A 219 23.99 -16.73 6.33
N PRO A 220 24.62 -17.55 5.47
CA PRO A 220 24.24 -17.72 4.07
C PRO A 220 22.77 -18.14 3.87
N GLU A 221 22.19 -18.84 4.82
CA GLU A 221 20.82 -19.36 4.79
C GLU A 221 19.74 -18.28 4.99
N THR A 222 20.13 -17.09 5.41
CA THR A 222 19.21 -15.99 5.70
C THR A 222 19.12 -14.94 4.58
N TYR A 223 19.74 -15.17 3.43
CA TYR A 223 19.66 -14.27 2.30
C TYR A 223 18.30 -14.36 1.61
N VAL A 224 17.50 -13.32 1.73
CA VAL A 224 16.30 -13.12 0.92
C VAL A 224 16.62 -12.16 -0.20
N GLN A 225 16.71 -12.67 -1.41
CA GLN A 225 16.90 -11.84 -2.59
C GLN A 225 15.60 -11.09 -2.89
N ARG A 226 15.55 -9.81 -2.63
CA ARG A 226 14.60 -8.88 -3.24
C ARG A 226 15.34 -8.10 -4.31
N SER A 227 14.71 -7.96 -5.45
CA SER A 227 15.17 -7.46 -6.75
C SER A 227 16.35 -6.49 -6.80
N ASP A 228 16.67 -5.68 -5.82
CA ASP A 228 17.82 -4.76 -5.83
C ASP A 228 18.39 -4.48 -4.42
N LEU A 229 17.91 -5.18 -3.40
CA LEU A 229 18.34 -5.00 -2.02
C LEU A 229 18.43 -6.36 -1.33
N PHE A 230 19.62 -6.69 -0.85
CA PHE A 230 19.85 -7.85 -0.01
C PHE A 230 19.56 -7.45 1.44
N TYR A 231 18.55 -8.04 2.05
CA TYR A 231 18.36 -7.99 3.49
C TYR A 231 18.71 -9.36 4.05
N SER A 232 19.69 -9.40 4.92
CA SER A 232 19.92 -10.56 5.75
C SER A 232 19.56 -10.18 7.18
N VAL A 233 18.72 -10.95 7.78
CA VAL A 233 18.39 -10.82 9.20
C VAL A 233 18.52 -12.21 9.80
N SER A 234 19.54 -12.42 10.63
CA SER A 234 19.61 -13.58 11.49
C SER A 234 18.86 -13.24 12.78
N TYR A 235 17.76 -13.91 13.03
CA TYR A 235 17.09 -13.85 14.32
C TYR A 235 17.51 -15.04 15.15
N ASN A 236 18.09 -14.80 16.30
CA ASN A 236 18.11 -15.78 17.35
C ASN A 236 16.79 -15.65 18.10
N SER A 237 15.96 -16.68 18.06
CA SER A 237 14.55 -16.68 18.50
C SER A 237 14.36 -16.40 20.00
N GLU A 238 15.43 -16.28 20.77
CA GLU A 238 15.35 -16.02 22.21
C GLU A 238 15.59 -14.55 22.63
N ASP A 239 16.17 -13.72 21.74
CA ASP A 239 16.61 -12.38 22.11
C ASP A 239 15.73 -11.23 21.57
N PHE A 240 14.73 -11.51 20.75
CA PHE A 240 13.85 -10.48 20.19
C PHE A 240 12.41 -10.60 20.70
N LYS A 241 12.17 -10.08 21.88
CA LYS A 241 10.86 -9.51 22.21
C LYS A 241 10.94 -8.07 21.75
N ASP A 242 10.32 -7.77 20.59
CA ASP A 242 10.19 -6.40 20.17
C ASP A 242 9.36 -5.61 21.22
N ASP A 243 9.60 -4.33 21.33
CA ASP A 243 8.86 -3.42 22.23
C ASP A 243 7.36 -3.34 21.89
N PHE A 244 6.89 -4.07 20.90
CA PHE A 244 5.51 -4.15 20.42
C PHE A 244 4.82 -5.51 20.66
N GLY A 245 5.51 -6.50 21.23
CA GLY A 245 4.91 -7.78 21.64
C GLY A 245 4.42 -8.68 20.50
N ILE A 246 4.94 -8.53 19.28
CA ILE A 246 4.59 -9.35 18.13
C ILE A 246 5.62 -10.48 17.98
N ALA A 247 5.27 -11.68 18.42
CA ALA A 247 6.03 -12.88 18.09
C ALA A 247 5.77 -13.27 16.62
N ILE A 248 6.78 -13.19 15.78
CA ILE A 248 6.73 -13.73 14.41
C ILE A 248 7.24 -15.16 14.47
N ASP A 249 6.33 -16.13 14.50
CA ASP A 249 6.68 -17.53 14.36
C ASP A 249 6.93 -17.88 12.89
N LEU A 250 8.18 -18.11 12.53
CA LEU A 250 8.62 -18.44 11.18
C LEU A 250 8.63 -19.96 10.88
N LYS A 251 8.01 -20.77 11.72
CA LYS A 251 8.21 -22.22 11.67
C LYS A 251 7.57 -22.97 10.52
N ASN A 252 6.63 -22.39 9.77
CA ASN A 252 6.11 -23.12 8.61
C ASN A 252 5.47 -22.23 7.53
N PRO A 253 6.14 -21.96 6.40
CA PRO A 253 5.53 -21.22 5.30
C PRO A 253 4.36 -21.96 4.61
N PHE A 254 4.14 -23.24 4.93
CA PHE A 254 3.03 -24.06 4.40
C PHE A 254 1.75 -23.93 5.24
N ASP A 255 1.82 -23.66 6.53
CA ASP A 255 0.64 -23.52 7.39
C ASP A 255 -0.17 -22.27 7.03
N GLU A 256 0.47 -21.18 6.62
CA GLU A 256 -0.21 -19.99 6.11
C GLU A 256 -0.96 -20.23 4.78
N VAL A 257 -0.58 -21.21 3.99
CA VAL A 257 -1.27 -21.59 2.75
C VAL A 257 -2.52 -22.42 3.07
N LEU A 258 -2.44 -23.26 4.09
CA LEU A 258 -3.58 -24.08 4.55
C LEU A 258 -4.64 -23.21 5.25
N ASP A 259 -4.24 -22.24 6.05
CA ASP A 259 -5.17 -21.25 6.64
C ASP A 259 -5.86 -20.41 5.55
N PHE A 260 -5.13 -20.05 4.49
CA PHE A 260 -5.72 -19.33 3.37
C PHE A 260 -6.76 -20.16 2.60
N LEU A 261 -6.56 -21.46 2.49
CA LEU A 261 -7.49 -22.38 1.82
C LEU A 261 -8.68 -22.75 2.72
N SER A 262 -8.49 -22.79 4.04
CA SER A 262 -9.55 -23.07 5.02
C SER A 262 -10.50 -21.89 5.24
N ASP A 263 -10.03 -20.65 5.04
CA ASP A 263 -10.84 -19.41 5.10
C ASP A 263 -11.62 -19.13 3.81
N SER A 264 -11.61 -20.03 2.83
CA SER A 264 -12.46 -19.94 1.65
C SER A 264 -13.84 -20.46 1.99
N PRO A 265 -14.87 -19.63 2.23
CA PRO A 265 -16.23 -20.14 2.28
C PRO A 265 -16.58 -20.72 0.91
N ASN A 266 -17.08 -21.92 0.90
CA ASN A 266 -17.75 -22.53 -0.25
C ASN A 266 -18.85 -21.57 -0.75
N TYR A 267 -18.61 -20.89 -1.87
CA TYR A 267 -19.58 -20.32 -2.78
C TYR A 267 -19.03 -20.35 -4.20
#